data_70e20f887767d6f30d206ac13d5b169c
#
_entry.id   70e20f887767d6f30d206ac13d5b169c
#
_cell.length_a   1.000
_cell.length_b   1.000
_cell.length_c   1.000
_cell.angle_alpha   90.00
_cell.angle_beta   90.00
_cell.angle_gamma   90.00
#
_symmetry.space_group_name_H-M   'P 1'
#
loop_
_entity.id
_entity.type
_entity.pdbx_description
1 polymer ?
#
loop_
_entity_poly.entity_id
_entity_poly.type
_entity_poly.pdbx_seq_one_letter_code
_entity_poly.pdbx_strand_id
1 'polypeptide(L)'
;MAGGAGLAKRLGTFLSGLLECGAFCGIIFGWASLVFVLKDLGYFEGLCQPSATPGPNLTLGSDCSGQDEQFSLVFTIGSFMNNFMTFPMGVVFDRFGTMAARLIAISLYAGGTLLVAFSTPEMAVLLFPAMSMLSVGGILLILTNMQVGNLFGNYRSILITLYNGAFDSSSAIFLIVKLLYEHGLSLRAMFLFLAACSAWHLLRTLFLMPRTHIPYPLPPDYDYGLRCRGRSRSYRTYKDKQPSVEAAPEETPLEPPIPRGGAPSGTPFRACACSWLFAWHVAWLSVMQLRHYLFIGTLNPQLEHLAHGDHGLVSTYTNAFAFTQLCGVLCAPWNGLILDRHKRGKGPRPEGALAALADLRSAVLSLVVTVAQCLLFSVLAAVPVLPVQFGTFVLQVISRSFLYGGNAAFLAIAFPPQHFGKLYGLAMALSALVALLQYPCVALVQGPLQGDPFYMNLGLIAVVLVAFVSPVVVTRECQRRAKELGMVSTPLAAAPSAEIHVETPH
;
A
#
# COMPACT_ATOMS: atom_id res chain seq x y z
N MET A 1 -8.17 -34.93 -16.93
CA MET A 1 -9.25 -33.91 -16.80
C MET A 1 -9.43 -33.30 -15.41
N ALA A 2 -8.75 -33.79 -14.39
CA ALA A 2 -8.82 -33.21 -13.02
C ALA A 2 -8.06 -31.87 -12.86
N GLY A 3 -7.13 -31.53 -13.76
CA GLY A 3 -6.34 -30.29 -13.67
C GLY A 3 -7.09 -29.02 -14.10
N GLY A 4 -8.07 -29.14 -15.00
CA GLY A 4 -8.80 -27.96 -15.51
C GLY A 4 -9.77 -27.34 -14.51
N ALA A 5 -10.48 -28.15 -13.74
CA ALA A 5 -11.42 -27.67 -12.73
C ALA A 5 -10.70 -26.95 -11.55
N GLY A 6 -9.52 -27.43 -11.16
CA GLY A 6 -8.69 -26.78 -10.14
C GLY A 6 -8.16 -25.42 -10.60
N LEU A 7 -7.73 -25.30 -11.84
CA LEU A 7 -7.25 -24.04 -12.42
C LEU A 7 -8.40 -23.03 -12.56
N ALA A 8 -9.56 -23.45 -13.03
CA ALA A 8 -10.73 -22.57 -13.13
C ALA A 8 -11.16 -22.00 -11.76
N LYS A 9 -11.14 -22.82 -10.71
CA LYS A 9 -11.42 -22.38 -9.34
C LYS A 9 -10.38 -21.36 -8.85
N ARG A 10 -9.08 -21.61 -9.07
CA ARG A 10 -8.02 -20.68 -8.70
C ARG A 10 -8.13 -19.36 -9.43
N LEU A 11 -8.39 -19.38 -10.73
CA LEU A 11 -8.62 -18.18 -11.53
C LEU A 11 -9.88 -17.44 -11.09
N GLY A 12 -10.97 -18.16 -10.79
CA GLY A 12 -12.20 -17.57 -10.24
C GLY A 12 -11.97 -16.88 -8.91
N THR A 13 -11.19 -17.49 -8.01
CA THR A 13 -10.78 -16.88 -6.72
C THR A 13 -9.94 -15.64 -6.94
N PHE A 14 -9.00 -15.69 -7.87
CA PHE A 14 -8.14 -14.55 -8.20
C PHE A 14 -8.94 -13.38 -8.80
N LEU A 15 -9.72 -13.62 -9.84
CA LEU A 15 -10.48 -12.58 -10.53
C LEU A 15 -11.55 -11.94 -9.63
N SER A 16 -12.26 -12.76 -8.86
CA SER A 16 -13.22 -12.24 -7.88
C SER A 16 -12.54 -11.42 -6.77
N GLY A 17 -11.34 -11.79 -6.36
CA GLY A 17 -10.51 -11.02 -5.42
C GLY A 17 -10.03 -9.71 -6.03
N LEU A 18 -9.65 -9.70 -7.29
CA LEU A 18 -9.26 -8.49 -8.01
C LEU A 18 -10.44 -7.51 -8.10
N LEU A 19 -11.64 -8.00 -8.40
CA LEU A 19 -12.86 -7.21 -8.38
C LEU A 19 -13.16 -6.67 -6.98
N GLU A 20 -13.04 -7.48 -5.95
CA GLU A 20 -13.25 -7.07 -4.56
C GLU A 20 -12.26 -5.97 -4.13
N CYS A 21 -10.99 -6.12 -4.45
CA CYS A 21 -9.97 -5.09 -4.17
C CYS A 21 -10.23 -3.82 -4.98
N GLY A 22 -10.57 -3.95 -6.26
CA GLY A 22 -10.78 -2.82 -7.17
C GLY A 22 -12.07 -2.05 -6.97
N ALA A 23 -13.06 -2.62 -6.27
CA ALA A 23 -14.35 -1.97 -6.06
C ALA A 23 -14.62 -1.57 -4.60
N PHE A 24 -13.93 -2.16 -3.62
CA PHE A 24 -14.37 -2.01 -2.23
C PHE A 24 -13.25 -1.70 -1.23
N CYS A 25 -12.00 -2.09 -1.49
CA CYS A 25 -10.97 -2.07 -0.44
C CYS A 25 -10.46 -0.69 -0.07
N GLY A 26 -10.16 0.17 -1.03
CA GLY A 26 -9.52 1.46 -0.82
C GLY A 26 -10.40 2.67 -1.15
N ILE A 27 -11.73 2.55 -1.02
CA ILE A 27 -12.68 3.58 -1.45
C ILE A 27 -12.48 4.93 -0.76
N ILE A 28 -11.97 4.96 0.48
CA ILE A 28 -11.70 6.20 1.23
C ILE A 28 -10.74 7.13 0.49
N PHE A 29 -9.85 6.59 -0.35
CA PHE A 29 -8.88 7.39 -1.08
C PHE A 29 -9.47 8.15 -2.27
N GLY A 30 -10.74 7.92 -2.59
CA GLY A 30 -11.57 8.78 -3.44
C GLY A 30 -12.21 9.96 -2.72
N TRP A 31 -11.67 10.36 -1.56
CA TRP A 31 -12.24 11.34 -0.64
C TRP A 31 -12.61 12.66 -1.31
N ALA A 32 -11.78 13.16 -2.24
CA ALA A 32 -12.04 14.42 -2.94
C ALA A 32 -13.41 14.41 -3.66
N SER A 33 -13.78 13.31 -4.29
CA SER A 33 -15.07 13.15 -4.97
C SER A 33 -16.24 13.12 -3.97
N LEU A 34 -16.06 12.44 -2.84
CA LEU A 34 -17.09 12.37 -1.82
C LEU A 34 -17.27 13.72 -1.09
N VAL A 35 -16.19 14.44 -0.81
CA VAL A 35 -16.24 15.78 -0.21
C VAL A 35 -17.05 16.74 -1.07
N PHE A 36 -16.90 16.67 -2.39
CA PHE A 36 -17.69 17.47 -3.32
C PHE A 36 -19.21 17.27 -3.10
N VAL A 37 -19.64 16.02 -2.99
CA VAL A 37 -21.04 15.66 -2.72
C VAL A 37 -21.48 16.10 -1.32
N LEU A 38 -20.63 15.88 -0.32
CA LEU A 38 -20.95 16.22 1.07
C LEU A 38 -21.06 17.73 1.29
N LYS A 39 -20.21 18.52 0.62
CA LYS A 39 -20.33 19.99 0.65
C LYS A 39 -21.62 20.48 0.02
N ASP A 40 -22.01 19.89 -1.12
CA ASP A 40 -23.25 20.24 -1.81
C ASP A 40 -24.49 19.88 -0.96
N LEU A 41 -24.41 18.83 -0.14
CA LEU A 41 -25.45 18.45 0.80
C LEU A 41 -25.46 19.26 2.12
N GLY A 42 -24.49 20.17 2.32
CA GLY A 42 -24.42 21.03 3.50
C GLY A 42 -23.81 20.38 4.75
N TYR A 43 -23.03 19.33 4.61
CA TYR A 43 -22.30 18.73 5.73
C TYR A 43 -21.27 19.73 6.29
N PHE A 44 -21.27 19.94 7.62
CA PHE A 44 -20.42 20.90 8.31
C PHE A 44 -20.58 22.37 7.84
N GLU A 45 -21.68 22.71 7.16
CA GLU A 45 -21.93 24.07 6.66
C GLU A 45 -21.99 25.10 7.79
N GLY A 46 -22.43 24.71 8.97
CA GLY A 46 -22.46 25.58 10.16
C GLY A 46 -21.09 26.12 10.61
N LEU A 47 -20.00 25.59 10.07
CA LEU A 47 -18.63 26.07 10.32
C LEU A 47 -18.19 27.13 9.30
N CYS A 48 -18.97 27.37 8.24
CA CYS A 48 -18.74 28.48 7.33
C CYS A 48 -19.17 29.79 7.98
N GLN A 49 -18.30 30.79 7.98
CA GLN A 49 -18.57 32.12 8.53
C GLN A 49 -18.76 33.14 7.38
N PRO A 50 -19.70 34.10 7.51
CA PRO A 50 -19.79 35.19 6.55
C PRO A 50 -18.51 36.00 6.57
N SER A 51 -17.92 36.23 5.40
CA SER A 51 -16.71 37.06 5.26
C SER A 51 -16.98 38.49 5.67
N ALA A 52 -16.22 39.01 6.63
CA ALA A 52 -16.36 40.36 7.15
C ALA A 52 -15.78 41.45 6.21
N THR A 53 -15.21 41.12 5.07
CA THR A 53 -14.67 42.07 4.09
C THR A 53 -15.66 42.30 2.94
N PRO A 54 -16.30 43.49 2.87
CA PRO A 54 -17.10 43.85 1.71
C PRO A 54 -16.16 44.08 0.52
N GLY A 55 -16.06 43.10 -0.38
CA GLY A 55 -15.47 43.33 -1.70
C GLY A 55 -16.37 44.22 -2.57
N PRO A 56 -15.84 44.86 -3.61
CA PRO A 56 -16.60 45.80 -4.45
C PRO A 56 -17.74 45.17 -5.28
N ASN A 57 -17.92 43.89 -5.24
CA ASN A 57 -19.06 43.18 -5.84
C ASN A 57 -19.83 42.47 -4.71
N LEU A 58 -21.10 42.78 -4.57
CA LEU A 58 -22.08 42.33 -3.55
C LEU A 58 -22.35 40.81 -3.53
N THR A 59 -21.37 39.97 -3.64
CA THR A 59 -21.48 38.55 -3.29
C THR A 59 -20.92 38.37 -1.89
N LEU A 60 -21.79 38.11 -0.91
CA LEU A 60 -21.35 37.66 0.42
C LEU A 60 -20.47 36.40 0.24
N GLY A 61 -19.15 36.61 0.26
CA GLY A 61 -18.22 35.50 0.32
C GLY A 61 -18.32 34.83 1.68
N SER A 62 -18.53 33.54 1.76
CA SER A 62 -18.46 32.79 3.00
C SER A 62 -17.05 32.17 3.14
N ASP A 63 -16.44 32.32 4.30
CA ASP A 63 -15.21 31.64 4.66
C ASP A 63 -15.55 30.26 5.22
N CYS A 64 -15.26 29.21 4.47
CA CYS A 64 -15.53 27.81 4.83
C CYS A 64 -14.26 27.04 5.25
N SER A 65 -13.21 27.75 5.70
CA SER A 65 -11.98 27.10 6.16
C SER A 65 -12.22 26.09 7.29
N GLY A 66 -13.12 26.36 8.22
CA GLY A 66 -13.52 25.44 9.28
C GLY A 66 -14.17 24.16 8.75
N GLN A 67 -14.98 24.26 7.72
CA GLN A 67 -15.58 23.10 7.03
C GLN A 67 -14.48 22.24 6.38
N ASP A 68 -13.55 22.85 5.69
CA ASP A 68 -12.41 22.15 5.04
C ASP A 68 -11.50 21.45 6.06
N GLU A 69 -11.26 22.07 7.20
CA GLU A 69 -10.52 21.46 8.31
C GLU A 69 -11.24 20.22 8.86
N GLN A 70 -12.56 20.25 9.01
CA GLN A 70 -13.32 19.10 9.47
C GLN A 70 -13.30 17.94 8.48
N PHE A 71 -13.48 18.19 7.19
CA PHE A 71 -13.34 17.16 6.17
C PHE A 71 -11.92 16.57 6.13
N SER A 72 -10.91 17.40 6.27
CA SER A 72 -9.52 16.95 6.38
C SER A 72 -9.29 16.12 7.63
N LEU A 73 -9.90 16.46 8.76
CA LEU A 73 -9.83 15.66 9.98
C LEU A 73 -10.47 14.28 9.82
N VAL A 74 -11.64 14.20 9.16
CA VAL A 74 -12.30 12.92 8.85
C VAL A 74 -11.36 12.04 8.02
N PHE A 75 -10.77 12.58 6.97
CA PHE A 75 -9.81 11.83 6.14
C PHE A 75 -8.55 11.44 6.91
N THR A 76 -8.03 12.33 7.75
CA THR A 76 -6.85 12.05 8.59
C THR A 76 -7.10 10.87 9.50
N ILE A 77 -8.23 10.85 10.19
CA ILE A 77 -8.59 9.75 11.10
C ILE A 77 -8.82 8.46 10.30
N GLY A 78 -9.55 8.52 9.20
CA GLY A 78 -9.83 7.35 8.36
C GLY A 78 -8.54 6.75 7.78
N SER A 79 -7.66 7.55 7.22
CA SER A 79 -6.37 7.10 6.67
C SER A 79 -5.41 6.60 7.75
N PHE A 80 -5.42 7.23 8.94
CA PHE A 80 -4.68 6.74 10.09
C PHE A 80 -5.15 5.34 10.49
N MET A 81 -6.46 5.15 10.64
CA MET A 81 -7.04 3.86 11.00
C MET A 81 -6.72 2.78 9.95
N ASN A 82 -6.74 3.14 8.65
CA ASN A 82 -6.37 2.21 7.57
C ASN A 82 -4.97 1.61 7.78
N ASN A 83 -3.99 2.43 8.10
CA ASN A 83 -2.60 2.00 8.21
C ASN A 83 -2.24 1.47 9.60
N PHE A 84 -2.67 2.16 10.66
CA PHE A 84 -2.36 1.76 12.03
C PHE A 84 -2.97 0.40 12.37
N MET A 85 -4.21 0.18 11.98
CA MET A 85 -4.92 -1.06 12.23
C MET A 85 -4.41 -2.24 11.38
N THR A 86 -3.54 -2.01 10.40
CA THR A 86 -2.88 -3.09 9.66
C THR A 86 -2.09 -4.02 10.57
N PHE A 87 -1.45 -3.49 11.62
CA PHE A 87 -0.70 -4.32 12.56
C PHE A 87 -1.62 -5.20 13.44
N PRO A 88 -2.57 -4.67 14.23
CA PRO A 88 -3.45 -5.51 15.04
C PRO A 88 -4.34 -6.42 14.20
N MET A 89 -4.81 -5.96 13.04
CA MET A 89 -5.64 -6.79 12.16
C MET A 89 -4.81 -7.88 11.46
N GLY A 90 -3.54 -7.64 11.18
CA GLY A 90 -2.60 -8.67 10.74
C GLY A 90 -2.42 -9.77 11.79
N VAL A 91 -2.31 -9.39 13.06
CA VAL A 91 -2.27 -10.35 14.17
C VAL A 91 -3.57 -11.16 14.28
N VAL A 92 -4.72 -10.51 14.11
CA VAL A 92 -6.02 -11.19 14.08
C VAL A 92 -6.08 -12.20 12.93
N PHE A 93 -5.66 -11.79 11.75
CA PHE A 93 -5.58 -12.66 10.58
C PHE A 93 -4.66 -13.86 10.81
N ASP A 94 -3.45 -13.62 11.32
CA ASP A 94 -2.47 -14.68 11.59
C ASP A 94 -2.96 -15.68 12.65
N ARG A 95 -3.67 -15.20 13.67
CA ARG A 95 -4.10 -16.05 14.81
C ARG A 95 -5.41 -16.78 14.54
N PHE A 96 -6.40 -16.12 13.93
CA PHE A 96 -7.76 -16.64 13.78
C PHE A 96 -8.09 -17.11 12.36
N GLY A 97 -7.20 -16.84 11.39
CA GLY A 97 -7.34 -17.28 10.00
C GLY A 97 -8.22 -16.37 9.14
N THR A 98 -8.38 -16.81 7.90
CA THR A 98 -9.04 -16.03 6.85
C THR A 98 -10.53 -15.80 7.12
N MET A 99 -11.25 -16.82 7.56
CA MET A 99 -12.69 -16.73 7.77
C MET A 99 -13.04 -15.67 8.81
N ALA A 100 -12.38 -15.68 9.97
CA ALA A 100 -12.63 -14.74 11.06
C ALA A 100 -12.27 -13.31 10.63
N ALA A 101 -11.12 -13.11 9.99
CA ALA A 101 -10.69 -11.81 9.48
C ALA A 101 -11.70 -11.24 8.46
N ARG A 102 -12.18 -12.06 7.54
CA ARG A 102 -13.16 -11.64 6.54
C ARG A 102 -14.53 -11.32 7.13
N LEU A 103 -15.00 -12.07 8.11
CA LEU A 103 -16.27 -11.75 8.80
C LEU A 103 -16.19 -10.41 9.54
N ILE A 104 -15.08 -10.12 10.19
CA ILE A 104 -14.83 -8.80 10.81
C ILE A 104 -14.81 -7.71 9.75
N ALA A 105 -14.10 -7.93 8.63
CA ALA A 105 -14.01 -6.97 7.53
C ALA A 105 -15.39 -6.65 6.94
N ILE A 106 -16.20 -7.66 6.68
CA ILE A 106 -17.55 -7.51 6.12
C ILE A 106 -18.47 -6.76 7.09
N SER A 107 -18.38 -7.07 8.38
CA SER A 107 -19.16 -6.38 9.42
C SER A 107 -18.80 -4.89 9.50
N LEU A 108 -17.49 -4.58 9.48
CA LEU A 108 -17.00 -3.20 9.48
C LEU A 108 -17.42 -2.44 8.22
N TYR A 109 -17.29 -3.08 7.06
CA TYR A 109 -17.68 -2.49 5.79
C TYR A 109 -19.19 -2.18 5.73
N ALA A 110 -20.02 -3.15 6.09
CA ALA A 110 -21.46 -2.98 6.14
C ALA A 110 -21.87 -1.89 7.17
N GLY A 111 -21.28 -1.90 8.35
CA GLY A 111 -21.53 -0.89 9.37
C GLY A 111 -21.11 0.51 8.92
N GLY A 112 -19.95 0.66 8.31
CA GLY A 112 -19.45 1.95 7.79
C GLY A 112 -20.34 2.52 6.67
N THR A 113 -20.74 1.70 5.72
CA THR A 113 -21.64 2.11 4.63
C THR A 113 -23.04 2.48 5.13
N LEU A 114 -23.57 1.75 6.10
CA LEU A 114 -24.86 2.09 6.73
C LEU A 114 -24.79 3.40 7.52
N LEU A 115 -23.70 3.66 8.24
CA LEU A 115 -23.52 4.93 8.94
C LEU A 115 -23.52 6.13 7.97
N VAL A 116 -22.88 6.02 6.82
CA VAL A 116 -22.92 7.07 5.80
C VAL A 116 -24.33 7.19 5.21
N ALA A 117 -25.00 6.08 4.93
CA ALA A 117 -26.35 6.07 4.37
C ALA A 117 -27.37 6.79 5.27
N PHE A 118 -27.24 6.62 6.58
CA PHE A 118 -28.12 7.24 7.58
C PHE A 118 -27.59 8.54 8.17
N SER A 119 -26.41 9.01 7.73
CA SER A 119 -25.89 10.31 8.13
C SER A 119 -26.73 11.44 7.51
N THR A 120 -26.80 12.56 8.23
CA THR A 120 -27.45 13.79 7.79
C THR A 120 -26.49 14.96 8.04
N PRO A 121 -26.70 16.15 7.41
CA PRO A 121 -25.87 17.32 7.71
C PRO A 121 -25.86 17.70 9.20
N GLU A 122 -26.94 17.46 9.93
CA GLU A 122 -27.04 17.69 11.38
C GLU A 122 -26.22 16.66 12.18
N MET A 123 -26.08 15.44 11.65
CA MET A 123 -25.32 14.34 12.25
C MET A 123 -24.02 14.03 11.48
N ALA A 124 -23.38 15.04 10.94
CA ALA A 124 -22.14 14.91 10.15
C ALA A 124 -20.99 14.23 10.92
N VAL A 125 -21.03 14.24 12.25
CA VAL A 125 -20.07 13.53 13.12
C VAL A 125 -20.04 12.02 12.86
N LEU A 126 -21.10 11.42 12.33
CA LEU A 126 -21.13 9.99 11.97
C LEU A 126 -20.13 9.63 10.86
N LEU A 127 -19.64 10.61 10.10
CA LEU A 127 -18.59 10.39 9.10
C LEU A 127 -17.27 9.89 9.72
N PHE A 128 -16.94 10.29 10.94
CA PHE A 128 -15.73 9.87 11.62
C PHE A 128 -15.68 8.34 11.85
N PRO A 129 -16.62 7.73 12.56
CA PRO A 129 -16.65 6.27 12.72
C PRO A 129 -16.90 5.56 11.39
N ALA A 130 -17.71 6.11 10.49
CA ALA A 130 -18.02 5.51 9.21
C ALA A 130 -16.77 5.33 8.35
N MET A 131 -15.98 6.38 8.16
CA MET A 131 -14.75 6.32 7.37
C MET A 131 -13.69 5.44 8.03
N SER A 132 -13.58 5.44 9.35
CA SER A 132 -12.71 4.54 10.09
C SER A 132 -13.08 3.08 9.88
N MET A 133 -14.36 2.73 9.97
CA MET A 133 -14.85 1.36 9.74
C MET A 133 -14.63 0.90 8.30
N LEU A 134 -14.90 1.76 7.33
CA LEU A 134 -14.63 1.47 5.91
C LEU A 134 -13.14 1.24 5.65
N SER A 135 -12.28 2.04 6.25
CA SER A 135 -10.84 1.92 6.10
C SER A 135 -10.29 0.62 6.69
N VAL A 136 -10.69 0.27 7.90
CA VAL A 136 -10.25 -0.97 8.57
C VAL A 136 -10.83 -2.20 7.87
N GLY A 137 -12.08 -2.16 7.46
CA GLY A 137 -12.69 -3.23 6.67
C GLY A 137 -11.96 -3.45 5.35
N GLY A 138 -11.63 -2.38 4.64
CA GLY A 138 -10.90 -2.43 3.38
C GLY A 138 -9.51 -3.04 3.52
N ILE A 139 -8.74 -2.66 4.56
CA ILE A 139 -7.41 -3.24 4.77
C ILE A 139 -7.45 -4.72 5.13
N LEU A 140 -8.45 -5.17 5.88
CA LEU A 140 -8.66 -6.60 6.15
C LEU A 140 -9.04 -7.37 4.88
N LEU A 141 -9.86 -6.81 4.01
CA LEU A 141 -10.21 -7.45 2.74
C LEU A 141 -8.97 -7.63 1.86
N ILE A 142 -8.12 -6.63 1.72
CA ILE A 142 -6.89 -6.77 0.92
C ILE A 142 -5.89 -7.74 1.57
N LEU A 143 -5.70 -7.70 2.88
CA LEU A 143 -4.81 -8.63 3.58
C LEU A 143 -5.20 -10.09 3.32
N THR A 144 -6.49 -10.39 3.39
CA THR A 144 -7.00 -11.73 3.11
C THR A 144 -6.91 -12.11 1.63
N ASN A 145 -6.98 -11.15 0.72
CA ASN A 145 -6.84 -11.40 -0.72
C ASN A 145 -5.37 -11.58 -1.15
N MET A 146 -4.42 -10.91 -0.52
CA MET A 146 -2.99 -11.02 -0.89
C MET A 146 -2.48 -12.45 -0.80
N GLN A 147 -2.98 -13.28 0.12
CA GLN A 147 -2.61 -14.69 0.23
C GLN A 147 -3.01 -15.53 -1.00
N VAL A 148 -3.98 -15.08 -1.80
CA VAL A 148 -4.39 -15.78 -3.03
C VAL A 148 -3.23 -15.90 -4.01
N GLY A 149 -2.27 -14.99 -3.98
CA GLY A 149 -1.03 -15.09 -4.73
C GLY A 149 -0.26 -16.40 -4.48
N ASN A 150 -0.37 -16.97 -3.28
CA ASN A 150 0.28 -18.24 -2.91
C ASN A 150 -0.23 -19.44 -3.75
N LEU A 151 -1.42 -19.34 -4.35
CA LEU A 151 -1.97 -20.38 -5.24
C LEU A 151 -1.23 -20.48 -6.58
N PHE A 152 -0.45 -19.46 -6.96
CA PHE A 152 0.13 -19.32 -8.30
C PHE A 152 1.67 -19.38 -8.33
N GLY A 153 2.30 -19.77 -7.24
CA GLY A 153 3.74 -20.06 -7.19
C GLY A 153 4.63 -18.97 -7.80
N ASN A 154 5.09 -19.18 -9.02
CA ASN A 154 6.03 -18.29 -9.71
C ASN A 154 5.49 -16.89 -10.02
N TYR A 155 4.18 -16.71 -10.05
CA TYR A 155 3.52 -15.43 -10.33
C TYR A 155 3.05 -14.71 -9.07
N ARG A 156 3.44 -15.21 -7.89
CA ARG A 156 2.99 -14.69 -6.59
C ARG A 156 3.18 -13.18 -6.44
N SER A 157 4.36 -12.68 -6.75
CA SER A 157 4.70 -11.24 -6.59
C SER A 157 3.87 -10.36 -7.51
N ILE A 158 3.69 -10.76 -8.76
CA ILE A 158 2.87 -10.02 -9.74
C ILE A 158 1.42 -9.95 -9.27
N LEU A 159 0.87 -11.05 -8.74
CA LEU A 159 -0.51 -11.08 -8.26
C LEU A 159 -0.71 -10.21 -7.01
N ILE A 160 0.25 -10.21 -6.09
CA ILE A 160 0.23 -9.34 -4.91
C ILE A 160 0.27 -7.86 -5.33
N THR A 161 1.12 -7.50 -6.28
CA THR A 161 1.18 -6.12 -6.80
C THR A 161 -0.10 -5.73 -7.53
N LEU A 162 -0.72 -6.65 -8.29
CA LEU A 162 -2.02 -6.40 -8.93
C LEU A 162 -3.13 -6.13 -7.91
N TYR A 163 -3.20 -6.86 -6.81
CA TYR A 163 -4.15 -6.58 -5.74
C TYR A 163 -3.93 -5.20 -5.11
N ASN A 164 -2.69 -4.79 -4.88
CA ASN A 164 -2.38 -3.46 -4.38
C ASN A 164 -2.76 -2.36 -5.39
N GLY A 165 -2.50 -2.58 -6.68
CA GLY A 165 -2.94 -1.66 -7.73
C GLY A 165 -4.46 -1.57 -7.85
N ALA A 166 -5.17 -2.68 -7.71
CA ALA A 166 -6.63 -2.70 -7.65
C ALA A 166 -7.17 -1.95 -6.42
N PHE A 167 -6.51 -2.08 -5.27
CA PHE A 167 -6.82 -1.30 -4.08
C PHE A 167 -6.76 0.21 -4.36
N ASP A 168 -5.72 0.67 -5.03
CA ASP A 168 -5.60 2.08 -5.42
C ASP A 168 -6.70 2.50 -6.38
N SER A 169 -7.05 1.65 -7.35
CA SER A 169 -8.13 1.90 -8.32
C SER A 169 -9.52 1.99 -7.69
N SER A 170 -9.74 1.38 -6.53
CA SER A 170 -11.05 1.41 -5.84
C SER A 170 -11.45 2.80 -5.35
N SER A 171 -10.52 3.74 -5.28
CA SER A 171 -10.81 5.16 -5.02
C SER A 171 -11.76 5.79 -6.05
N ALA A 172 -11.83 5.24 -7.27
CA ALA A 172 -12.76 5.66 -8.30
C ALA A 172 -14.24 5.37 -7.98
N ILE A 173 -14.54 4.53 -6.99
CA ILE A 173 -15.93 4.28 -6.54
C ILE A 173 -16.62 5.56 -6.06
N PHE A 174 -15.92 6.42 -5.35
CA PHE A 174 -16.49 7.71 -4.93
C PHE A 174 -16.69 8.68 -6.10
N LEU A 175 -15.94 8.53 -7.21
CA LEU A 175 -16.27 9.20 -8.45
C LEU A 175 -17.61 8.74 -9.01
N ILE A 176 -17.87 7.43 -9.02
CA ILE A 176 -19.15 6.87 -9.46
C ILE A 176 -20.29 7.40 -8.57
N VAL A 177 -20.08 7.44 -7.26
CA VAL A 177 -21.04 8.04 -6.32
C VAL A 177 -21.31 9.50 -6.68
N LYS A 178 -20.27 10.29 -6.94
CA LYS A 178 -20.41 11.70 -7.34
C LYS A 178 -21.20 11.85 -8.64
N LEU A 179 -20.85 11.08 -9.67
CA LEU A 179 -21.52 11.15 -10.97
C LEU A 179 -23.00 10.75 -10.88
N LEU A 180 -23.31 9.70 -10.12
CA LEU A 180 -24.70 9.28 -9.89
C LEU A 180 -25.47 10.31 -9.07
N TYR A 181 -24.83 10.98 -8.13
CA TYR A 181 -25.41 12.07 -7.37
C TYR A 181 -25.78 13.26 -8.29
N GLU A 182 -24.88 13.64 -9.20
CA GLU A 182 -25.14 14.68 -10.20
C GLU A 182 -26.29 14.32 -11.15
N HIS A 183 -26.57 13.03 -11.36
CA HIS A 183 -27.71 12.52 -12.11
C HIS A 183 -28.99 12.34 -11.27
N GLY A 184 -29.01 12.78 -10.02
CA GLY A 184 -30.21 12.83 -9.18
C GLY A 184 -30.41 11.65 -8.24
N LEU A 185 -29.43 10.69 -8.14
CA LEU A 185 -29.49 9.66 -7.12
C LEU A 185 -29.07 10.22 -5.74
N SER A 186 -29.80 9.81 -4.69
CA SER A 186 -29.46 10.23 -3.35
C SER A 186 -28.22 9.49 -2.81
N LEU A 187 -27.41 10.17 -2.00
CA LEU A 187 -26.28 9.57 -1.29
C LEU A 187 -26.70 8.34 -0.48
N ARG A 188 -27.83 8.43 0.19
CA ARG A 188 -28.40 7.35 0.99
C ARG A 188 -28.66 6.10 0.15
N ALA A 189 -29.26 6.21 -1.03
CA ALA A 189 -29.53 5.07 -1.90
C ALA A 189 -28.26 4.38 -2.36
N MET A 190 -27.23 5.14 -2.73
CA MET A 190 -25.95 4.62 -3.18
C MET A 190 -25.19 3.88 -2.08
N PHE A 191 -25.15 4.42 -0.86
CA PHE A 191 -24.49 3.77 0.27
C PHE A 191 -25.30 2.58 0.81
N LEU A 192 -26.61 2.56 0.69
CA LEU A 192 -27.44 1.37 0.96
C LEU A 192 -27.11 0.25 -0.05
N PHE A 193 -26.90 0.59 -1.31
CA PHE A 193 -26.46 -0.38 -2.32
C PHE A 193 -25.06 -0.95 -2.00
N LEU A 194 -24.12 -0.12 -1.58
CA LEU A 194 -22.82 -0.57 -1.14
C LEU A 194 -22.90 -1.50 0.09
N ALA A 195 -23.79 -1.19 1.02
CA ALA A 195 -24.07 -2.06 2.17
C ALA A 195 -24.64 -3.42 1.72
N ALA A 196 -25.53 -3.44 0.73
CA ALA A 196 -26.07 -4.68 0.15
C ALA A 196 -24.98 -5.53 -0.55
N CYS A 197 -23.93 -4.91 -1.09
CA CYS A 197 -22.78 -5.62 -1.66
C CYS A 197 -22.00 -6.46 -0.62
N SER A 198 -22.23 -6.25 0.67
CA SER A 198 -21.67 -7.12 1.73
C SER A 198 -22.15 -8.56 1.60
N ALA A 199 -23.32 -8.80 1.03
CA ALA A 199 -23.81 -10.15 0.72
C ALA A 199 -22.88 -10.86 -0.29
N TRP A 200 -22.39 -10.15 -1.31
CA TRP A 200 -21.42 -10.70 -2.27
C TRP A 200 -20.09 -11.03 -1.59
N HIS A 201 -19.58 -10.18 -0.71
CA HIS A 201 -18.38 -10.48 0.08
C HIS A 201 -18.57 -11.72 0.94
N LEU A 202 -19.72 -11.87 1.57
CA LEU A 202 -20.05 -13.03 2.38
C LEU A 202 -20.12 -14.30 1.55
N LEU A 203 -20.79 -14.28 0.41
CA LEU A 203 -20.85 -15.41 -0.54
C LEU A 203 -19.45 -15.81 -1.01
N ARG A 204 -18.64 -14.84 -1.41
CA ARG A 204 -17.25 -15.11 -1.83
C ARG A 204 -16.44 -15.73 -0.70
N THR A 205 -16.59 -15.26 0.52
CA THR A 205 -15.91 -15.77 1.70
C THR A 205 -16.27 -17.24 1.97
N LEU A 206 -17.55 -17.59 1.85
CA LEU A 206 -18.02 -18.95 2.12
C LEU A 206 -17.65 -19.93 1.02
N PHE A 207 -17.69 -19.51 -0.26
CA PHE A 207 -17.54 -20.41 -1.42
C PHE A 207 -16.13 -20.47 -1.99
N LEU A 208 -15.40 -19.36 -2.05
CA LEU A 208 -14.13 -19.24 -2.77
C LEU A 208 -12.91 -18.98 -1.87
N MET A 209 -13.09 -18.68 -0.59
CA MET A 209 -11.97 -18.40 0.30
C MET A 209 -11.68 -19.58 1.23
N PRO A 210 -10.40 -19.77 1.64
CA PRO A 210 -10.05 -20.78 2.63
C PRO A 210 -10.57 -20.39 4.01
N ARG A 211 -10.77 -21.37 4.88
CA ARG A 211 -11.10 -21.11 6.29
C ARG A 211 -9.89 -20.65 7.09
N THR A 212 -8.74 -21.22 6.78
CA THR A 212 -7.42 -20.89 7.35
C THR A 212 -6.56 -20.18 6.32
N HIS A 213 -5.25 -20.13 6.51
CA HIS A 213 -4.32 -19.51 5.57
C HIS A 213 -4.04 -20.42 4.37
N ILE A 214 -3.64 -19.79 3.26
CA ILE A 214 -3.06 -20.49 2.11
C ILE A 214 -1.55 -20.62 2.36
N PRO A 215 -1.03 -21.85 2.54
CA PRO A 215 0.39 -22.06 2.81
C PRO A 215 1.26 -21.71 1.59
N TYR A 216 2.51 -21.34 1.85
CA TYR A 216 3.52 -21.18 0.82
C TYR A 216 4.84 -21.83 1.30
N PRO A 217 5.46 -22.73 0.50
CA PRO A 217 5.02 -23.27 -0.79
C PRO A 217 3.71 -24.05 -0.72
N LEU A 218 2.98 -24.07 -1.85
CA LEU A 218 1.67 -24.71 -1.92
C LEU A 218 1.81 -26.23 -1.95
N PRO A 219 1.19 -27.00 -1.04
CA PRO A 219 1.16 -28.46 -1.11
C PRO A 219 0.44 -28.96 -2.38
N PRO A 220 0.88 -30.09 -3.00
CA PRO A 220 0.32 -30.57 -4.25
C PRO A 220 -1.18 -30.92 -4.16
N ASP A 221 -1.67 -31.35 -2.99
CA ASP A 221 -3.05 -31.75 -2.75
C ASP A 221 -3.89 -30.66 -2.06
N TYR A 222 -3.47 -29.40 -2.11
CA TYR A 222 -4.17 -28.33 -1.40
C TYR A 222 -5.52 -28.02 -2.04
N ASP A 223 -6.59 -28.12 -1.25
CA ASP A 223 -7.96 -27.77 -1.60
C ASP A 223 -8.56 -26.77 -0.61
N TYR A 224 -9.42 -25.86 -1.08
CA TYR A 224 -10.02 -24.78 -0.28
C TYR A 224 -11.44 -24.45 -0.75
N GLY A 225 -12.21 -23.71 0.06
CA GLY A 225 -13.58 -23.32 -0.24
C GLY A 225 -14.59 -24.46 -0.08
N LEU A 226 -15.69 -24.39 -0.83
CA LEU A 226 -16.70 -25.46 -0.82
C LEU A 226 -16.15 -26.74 -1.43
N ARG A 227 -16.25 -27.81 -0.65
CA ARG A 227 -15.91 -29.15 -1.10
C ARG A 227 -17.09 -29.75 -1.88
N CYS A 228 -16.92 -30.00 -3.17
CA CYS A 228 -17.75 -31.01 -3.82
C CYS A 228 -17.46 -32.35 -3.16
N ARG A 229 -18.49 -32.98 -2.64
CA ARG A 229 -18.49 -34.19 -1.81
C ARG A 229 -17.79 -35.36 -2.53
N GLY A 230 -16.49 -35.53 -2.26
CA GLY A 230 -15.68 -36.60 -2.87
C GLY A 230 -14.25 -36.57 -2.32
N ARG A 231 -14.01 -37.39 -1.28
CA ARG A 231 -12.71 -37.67 -0.65
C ARG A 231 -12.15 -36.61 0.32
N SER A 232 -12.53 -36.82 1.57
CA SER A 232 -11.92 -36.17 2.74
C SER A 232 -10.55 -36.81 3.04
N ARG A 233 -9.47 -36.02 2.97
CA ARG A 233 -8.33 -36.18 3.87
C ARG A 233 -8.14 -34.85 4.59
N SER A 234 -8.41 -34.88 5.90
CA SER A 234 -8.21 -33.76 6.81
C SER A 234 -6.73 -33.41 6.86
N TYR A 235 -6.39 -32.22 6.41
CA TYR A 235 -5.06 -31.65 6.63
C TYR A 235 -5.02 -31.14 8.07
N ARG A 236 -4.51 -31.95 8.98
CA ARG A 236 -4.12 -31.51 10.32
C ARG A 236 -2.96 -30.56 10.20
N THR A 237 -3.08 -29.44 10.85
CA THR A 237 -2.14 -28.32 10.94
C THR A 237 -0.69 -28.78 11.03
N TYR A 238 0.17 -28.28 10.14
CA TYR A 238 1.62 -28.53 10.09
C TYR A 238 2.37 -28.04 11.35
N LYS A 239 1.68 -27.50 12.34
CA LYS A 239 2.25 -27.08 13.62
C LYS A 239 2.51 -28.21 14.63
N ASP A 240 2.00 -29.42 14.41
CA ASP A 240 2.06 -30.51 15.40
C ASP A 240 3.03 -31.65 15.04
N LYS A 241 3.96 -31.43 14.11
CA LYS A 241 5.06 -32.38 13.91
C LYS A 241 6.42 -31.69 13.99
N GLN A 242 6.74 -31.20 15.16
CA GLN A 242 8.12 -31.18 15.62
C GLN A 242 8.34 -32.55 16.30
N PRO A 243 9.20 -33.41 15.77
CA PRO A 243 9.51 -34.66 16.47
C PRO A 243 10.21 -34.29 17.77
N SER A 244 9.63 -34.74 18.89
CA SER A 244 10.36 -34.87 20.15
C SER A 244 11.59 -35.72 19.88
N VAL A 245 12.76 -35.17 20.15
CA VAL A 245 14.06 -35.87 20.11
C VAL A 245 14.06 -36.85 21.26
N GLU A 246 13.70 -38.11 20.96
CA GLU A 246 14.07 -39.24 21.79
C GLU A 246 15.45 -39.73 21.36
N ALA A 247 16.32 -39.85 22.32
CA ALA A 247 17.73 -40.21 22.18
C ALA A 247 17.88 -41.65 21.65
N ALA A 248 18.74 -41.80 20.63
CA ALA A 248 19.42 -43.06 20.30
C ALA A 248 20.63 -42.79 19.39
N PRO A 249 21.60 -43.71 19.22
CA PRO A 249 22.96 -43.50 19.66
C PRO A 249 23.92 -43.05 18.53
N GLU A 250 25.07 -42.60 18.99
CA GLU A 250 26.31 -42.21 18.37
C GLU A 250 26.76 -43.11 17.22
N GLU A 251 26.85 -42.59 15.95
CA GLU A 251 27.74 -43.06 14.94
C GLU A 251 28.19 -41.92 13.98
N THR A 252 29.49 -41.67 14.02
CA THR A 252 30.51 -41.15 13.04
C THR A 252 30.18 -39.95 12.11
N PRO A 253 31.14 -39.04 11.95
CA PRO A 253 30.94 -37.74 11.29
C PRO A 253 31.07 -37.86 9.77
N LEU A 254 30.03 -37.44 9.06
CA LEU A 254 30.06 -37.15 7.64
C LEU A 254 29.64 -35.70 7.41
N GLU A 255 30.44 -34.99 6.68
CA GLU A 255 30.40 -33.64 6.11
C GLU A 255 29.27 -32.67 6.53
N PRO A 256 29.59 -31.39 6.79
CA PRO A 256 28.59 -30.40 7.18
C PRO A 256 27.63 -30.12 6.04
N PRO A 257 26.30 -30.05 6.30
CA PRO A 257 25.34 -29.71 5.28
C PRO A 257 25.54 -28.27 4.82
N ILE A 258 25.69 -28.09 3.52
CA ILE A 258 25.75 -26.81 2.83
C ILE A 258 24.54 -25.96 3.26
N PRO A 259 24.71 -24.73 3.76
CA PRO A 259 23.61 -23.87 4.14
C PRO A 259 22.78 -23.51 2.91
N ARG A 260 21.56 -24.00 2.82
CA ARG A 260 20.57 -23.49 1.87
C ARG A 260 20.35 -22.01 2.19
N GLY A 261 20.77 -21.14 1.26
CA GLY A 261 20.78 -19.70 1.41
C GLY A 261 19.40 -19.10 1.56
N GLY A 262 19.03 -18.89 2.81
CA GLY A 262 18.10 -17.89 3.26
C GLY A 262 18.85 -17.03 4.27
N ALA A 263 18.44 -15.79 4.49
CA ALA A 263 18.97 -14.97 5.59
C ALA A 263 19.06 -15.81 6.86
N PRO A 264 20.09 -15.64 7.73
CA PRO A 264 20.36 -16.55 8.82
C PRO A 264 19.09 -16.81 9.63
N SER A 265 18.64 -18.07 9.62
CA SER A 265 17.45 -18.55 10.32
C SER A 265 17.72 -18.53 11.83
N GLY A 266 17.62 -17.33 12.42
CA GLY A 266 17.95 -17.13 13.82
C GLY A 266 17.90 -15.66 14.25
N THR A 267 17.78 -14.72 13.33
CA THR A 267 17.69 -13.27 13.69
C THR A 267 16.37 -13.00 14.40
N PRO A 268 16.38 -12.54 15.67
CA PRO A 268 15.14 -12.27 16.38
C PRO A 268 14.40 -11.07 15.76
N PHE A 269 13.07 -11.07 15.83
CA PHE A 269 12.23 -9.97 15.32
C PHE A 269 12.72 -8.59 15.78
N ARG A 270 13.09 -8.48 17.05
CA ARG A 270 13.58 -7.22 17.65
C ARG A 270 14.83 -6.69 16.94
N ALA A 271 15.76 -7.55 16.57
CA ALA A 271 16.96 -7.15 15.83
C ALA A 271 16.64 -6.61 14.44
N CYS A 272 15.64 -7.21 13.76
CA CYS A 272 15.17 -6.70 12.47
C CYS A 272 14.47 -5.34 12.62
N ALA A 273 13.57 -5.21 13.59
CA ALA A 273 12.79 -4.01 13.83
C ALA A 273 13.65 -2.81 14.32
N CYS A 274 14.73 -3.07 15.05
CA CYS A 274 15.66 -2.05 15.52
C CYS A 274 16.84 -1.81 14.56
N SER A 275 16.85 -2.41 13.36
CA SER A 275 17.91 -2.20 12.38
C SER A 275 17.80 -0.83 11.70
N TRP A 276 18.94 -0.24 11.36
CA TRP A 276 18.98 1.00 10.58
C TRP A 276 18.32 0.85 9.20
N LEU A 277 18.40 -0.35 8.63
CA LEU A 277 17.77 -0.67 7.36
C LEU A 277 16.24 -0.53 7.46
N PHE A 278 15.64 -1.07 8.52
CA PHE A 278 14.21 -0.95 8.77
C PHE A 278 13.81 0.50 9.12
N ALA A 279 14.57 1.18 9.97
CA ALA A 279 14.28 2.55 10.41
C ALA A 279 14.25 3.53 9.22
N TRP A 280 15.22 3.47 8.31
CA TRP A 280 15.24 4.32 7.13
C TRP A 280 14.19 3.93 6.09
N HIS A 281 13.85 2.65 6.00
CA HIS A 281 12.72 2.24 5.16
C HIS A 281 11.39 2.78 5.68
N VAL A 282 11.16 2.75 7.00
CA VAL A 282 9.98 3.37 7.62
C VAL A 282 9.97 4.88 7.38
N ALA A 283 11.12 5.56 7.47
CA ALA A 283 11.22 6.98 7.15
C ALA A 283 10.87 7.26 5.67
N TRP A 284 11.39 6.46 4.75
CA TRP A 284 11.07 6.51 3.31
C TRP A 284 9.56 6.36 3.07
N LEU A 285 8.95 5.34 3.66
CA LEU A 285 7.51 5.10 3.56
C LEU A 285 6.71 6.26 4.15
N SER A 286 7.06 6.70 5.36
CA SER A 286 6.31 7.70 6.13
C SER A 286 6.28 9.06 5.46
N VAL A 287 7.42 9.51 4.96
CA VAL A 287 7.55 10.82 4.30
C VAL A 287 6.70 10.88 3.02
N MET A 288 6.82 9.87 2.18
CA MET A 288 6.06 9.82 0.93
C MET A 288 4.57 9.59 1.17
N GLN A 289 4.22 8.77 2.16
CA GLN A 289 2.83 8.54 2.55
C GLN A 289 2.17 9.81 3.07
N LEU A 290 2.86 10.58 3.92
CA LEU A 290 2.39 11.88 4.38
C LEU A 290 2.10 12.82 3.20
N ARG A 291 3.02 12.87 2.23
CA ARG A 291 2.86 13.69 1.03
C ARG A 291 1.62 13.29 0.21
N HIS A 292 1.44 12.00 -0.02
CA HIS A 292 0.30 11.49 -0.77
C HIS A 292 -1.02 11.73 -0.04
N TYR A 293 -1.07 11.47 1.26
CA TYR A 293 -2.30 11.63 2.05
C TYR A 293 -2.70 13.09 2.18
N LEU A 294 -1.73 13.98 2.40
CA LEU A 294 -1.99 15.41 2.44
C LEU A 294 -2.55 15.91 1.09
N PHE A 295 -1.96 15.45 -0.02
CA PHE A 295 -2.46 15.79 -1.35
C PHE A 295 -3.91 15.34 -1.56
N ILE A 296 -4.22 14.07 -1.27
CA ILE A 296 -5.57 13.51 -1.44
C ILE A 296 -6.56 14.22 -0.49
N GLY A 297 -6.18 14.41 0.77
CA GLY A 297 -7.04 15.01 1.79
C GLY A 297 -7.37 16.49 1.57
N THR A 298 -6.48 17.21 0.87
CA THR A 298 -6.62 18.65 0.60
C THR A 298 -6.87 18.99 -0.86
N LEU A 299 -7.12 18.00 -1.70
CA LEU A 299 -7.30 18.21 -3.14
C LEU A 299 -8.47 19.15 -3.44
N ASN A 300 -9.61 18.98 -2.77
CA ASN A 300 -10.78 19.79 -3.01
C ASN A 300 -10.55 21.28 -2.68
N PRO A 301 -10.07 21.67 -1.47
CA PRO A 301 -9.70 23.05 -1.19
C PRO A 301 -8.66 23.63 -2.14
N GLN A 302 -7.67 22.85 -2.53
CA GLN A 302 -6.64 23.28 -3.47
C GLN A 302 -7.21 23.58 -4.85
N LEU A 303 -8.10 22.72 -5.36
CA LEU A 303 -8.78 22.98 -6.63
C LEU A 303 -9.71 24.17 -6.56
N GLU A 304 -10.45 24.37 -5.47
CA GLU A 304 -11.27 25.56 -5.25
C GLU A 304 -10.41 26.85 -5.27
N HIS A 305 -9.27 26.83 -4.63
CA HIS A 305 -8.33 27.96 -4.63
C HIS A 305 -7.80 28.26 -6.05
N LEU A 306 -7.35 27.25 -6.80
CA LEU A 306 -6.82 27.40 -8.15
C LEU A 306 -7.89 27.74 -9.20
N ALA A 307 -9.11 27.29 -9.02
CA ALA A 307 -10.24 27.57 -9.91
C ALA A 307 -10.96 28.89 -9.57
N HIS A 308 -10.48 29.64 -8.56
CA HIS A 308 -11.10 30.88 -8.11
C HIS A 308 -12.61 30.74 -7.78
N GLY A 309 -13.01 29.58 -7.25
CA GLY A 309 -14.38 29.28 -6.86
C GLY A 309 -15.30 28.83 -8.01
N ASP A 310 -14.78 28.59 -9.20
CA ASP A 310 -15.56 28.02 -10.31
C ASP A 310 -15.89 26.55 -10.02
N HIS A 311 -17.13 26.29 -9.63
CA HIS A 311 -17.62 24.96 -9.29
C HIS A 311 -17.53 23.95 -10.45
N GLY A 312 -17.73 24.39 -11.68
CA GLY A 312 -17.63 23.55 -12.88
C GLY A 312 -16.20 23.06 -13.12
N LEU A 313 -15.21 23.94 -12.98
CA LEU A 313 -13.79 23.57 -13.09
C LEU A 313 -13.37 22.63 -11.97
N VAL A 314 -13.76 22.90 -10.72
CA VAL A 314 -13.47 22.01 -9.59
C VAL A 314 -14.03 20.62 -9.83
N SER A 315 -15.28 20.51 -10.32
CA SER A 315 -15.89 19.23 -10.67
C SER A 315 -15.10 18.49 -11.75
N THR A 316 -14.71 19.17 -12.82
CA THR A 316 -13.98 18.60 -13.95
C THR A 316 -12.62 18.04 -13.49
N TYR A 317 -11.86 18.81 -12.72
CA TYR A 317 -10.54 18.38 -12.23
C TYR A 317 -10.65 17.27 -11.17
N THR A 318 -11.66 17.30 -10.32
CA THR A 318 -11.94 16.20 -9.38
C THR A 318 -12.26 14.90 -10.12
N ASN A 319 -13.05 14.97 -11.18
CA ASN A 319 -13.31 13.80 -12.04
C ASN A 319 -12.05 13.29 -12.71
N ALA A 320 -11.22 14.19 -13.25
CA ALA A 320 -9.95 13.84 -13.88
C ALA A 320 -9.01 13.13 -12.90
N PHE A 321 -8.91 13.62 -11.66
CA PHE A 321 -8.14 12.97 -10.61
C PHE A 321 -8.63 11.54 -10.36
N ALA A 322 -9.92 11.36 -10.18
CA ALA A 322 -10.49 10.05 -9.93
C ALA A 322 -10.32 9.07 -11.12
N PHE A 323 -10.39 9.56 -12.36
CA PHE A 323 -10.06 8.75 -13.54
C PHE A 323 -8.60 8.29 -13.54
N THR A 324 -7.66 9.14 -13.14
CA THR A 324 -6.25 8.72 -13.05
C THR A 324 -6.05 7.65 -11.98
N GLN A 325 -6.78 7.71 -10.86
CA GLN A 325 -6.73 6.68 -9.82
C GLN A 325 -7.20 5.31 -10.33
N LEU A 326 -8.17 5.26 -11.24
CA LEU A 326 -8.62 4.02 -11.86
C LEU A 326 -7.49 3.30 -12.60
N CYS A 327 -6.51 4.04 -13.13
CA CYS A 327 -5.33 3.49 -13.80
C CYS A 327 -4.29 2.88 -12.85
N GLY A 328 -4.47 2.94 -11.53
CA GLY A 328 -3.54 2.42 -10.53
C GLY A 328 -3.22 0.94 -10.72
N VAL A 329 -4.20 0.13 -11.10
CA VAL A 329 -4.02 -1.30 -11.40
C VAL A 329 -3.07 -1.54 -12.57
N LEU A 330 -3.01 -0.64 -13.55
CA LEU A 330 -2.11 -0.72 -14.70
C LEU A 330 -0.67 -0.31 -14.37
N CYS A 331 -0.48 0.50 -13.33
CA CYS A 331 0.84 0.99 -12.91
C CYS A 331 1.58 -0.03 -12.02
N ALA A 332 0.86 -0.83 -11.27
CA ALA A 332 1.42 -1.75 -10.28
C ALA A 332 2.40 -2.80 -10.84
N PRO A 333 2.14 -3.48 -12.00
CA PRO A 333 3.04 -4.49 -12.55
C PRO A 333 4.42 -3.95 -12.92
N TRP A 334 4.55 -2.69 -13.30
CA TRP A 334 5.82 -2.08 -13.72
C TRP A 334 6.86 -2.06 -12.62
N ASN A 335 6.44 -1.83 -11.36
CA ASN A 335 7.36 -1.93 -10.23
C ASN A 335 7.86 -3.37 -10.04
N GLY A 336 6.98 -4.36 -10.15
CA GLY A 336 7.35 -5.77 -10.13
C GLY A 336 8.34 -6.14 -11.23
N LEU A 337 8.18 -5.58 -12.44
CA LEU A 337 9.10 -5.76 -13.55
C LEU A 337 10.49 -5.18 -13.26
N ILE A 338 10.57 -4.04 -12.59
CA ILE A 338 11.84 -3.42 -12.16
C ILE A 338 12.53 -4.30 -11.11
N LEU A 339 11.78 -4.81 -10.13
CA LEU A 339 12.30 -5.66 -9.06
C LEU A 339 12.82 -7.00 -9.59
N ASP A 340 12.13 -7.62 -10.55
CA ASP A 340 12.49 -8.94 -11.10
C ASP A 340 13.36 -8.85 -12.36
N ARG A 341 13.88 -7.66 -12.75
CA ARG A 341 14.66 -7.50 -13.97
C ARG A 341 15.88 -8.40 -14.06
N HIS A 342 16.54 -8.65 -12.92
CA HIS A 342 17.75 -9.49 -12.84
C HIS A 342 17.44 -10.98 -13.03
N LYS A 343 16.17 -11.42 -12.80
CA LYS A 343 15.72 -12.80 -12.98
C LYS A 343 15.45 -13.17 -14.44
N ARG A 344 15.43 -12.18 -15.34
CA ARG A 344 15.14 -12.36 -16.79
C ARG A 344 16.34 -12.63 -17.65
N GLY A 345 17.55 -12.45 -17.11
CA GLY A 345 18.80 -12.74 -17.83
C GLY A 345 18.92 -14.23 -18.21
N LYS A 346 19.56 -14.51 -19.37
CA LYS A 346 19.83 -15.88 -19.86
C LYS A 346 21.01 -16.57 -19.14
N GLY A 347 21.62 -15.93 -18.15
CA GLY A 347 22.76 -16.48 -17.39
C GLY A 347 22.34 -17.47 -16.30
N PRO A 348 23.32 -18.22 -15.73
CA PRO A 348 23.05 -19.08 -14.57
C PRO A 348 22.46 -18.25 -13.43
N ARG A 349 21.37 -18.74 -12.84
CA ARG A 349 20.70 -18.04 -11.74
C ARG A 349 21.56 -18.14 -10.49
N PRO A 350 21.86 -17.00 -9.82
CA PRO A 350 22.54 -17.05 -8.54
C PRO A 350 21.66 -17.79 -7.52
N GLU A 351 22.27 -18.60 -6.68
CA GLU A 351 21.60 -19.35 -5.62
C GLU A 351 22.02 -18.84 -4.24
N GLY A 352 21.18 -19.07 -3.25
CA GLY A 352 21.47 -18.78 -1.86
C GLY A 352 21.70 -17.30 -1.56
N ALA A 353 22.78 -16.98 -0.87
CA ALA A 353 23.11 -15.62 -0.43
C ALA A 353 23.36 -14.65 -1.59
N LEU A 354 23.84 -15.16 -2.74
CA LEU A 354 24.02 -14.37 -3.96
C LEU A 354 22.70 -13.94 -4.59
N ALA A 355 21.70 -14.81 -4.58
CA ALA A 355 20.36 -14.48 -5.03
C ALA A 355 19.72 -13.39 -4.14
N ALA A 356 19.84 -13.51 -2.83
CA ALA A 356 19.35 -12.51 -1.87
C ALA A 356 20.04 -11.16 -2.07
N LEU A 357 21.33 -11.14 -2.34
CA LEU A 357 22.08 -9.91 -2.63
C LEU A 357 21.64 -9.27 -3.97
N ALA A 358 21.39 -10.09 -5.00
CA ALA A 358 20.91 -9.61 -6.29
C ALA A 358 19.50 -9.00 -6.17
N ASP A 359 18.60 -9.64 -5.42
CA ASP A 359 17.27 -9.13 -5.12
C ASP A 359 17.35 -7.79 -4.38
N LEU A 360 18.20 -7.67 -3.37
CA LEU A 360 18.37 -6.44 -2.60
C LEU A 360 18.95 -5.30 -3.47
N ARG A 361 19.92 -5.57 -4.34
CA ARG A 361 20.43 -4.59 -5.31
C ARG A 361 19.36 -4.14 -6.29
N SER A 362 18.50 -5.06 -6.72
CA SER A 362 17.39 -4.74 -7.60
C SER A 362 16.37 -3.80 -6.93
N ALA A 363 16.14 -3.96 -5.63
CA ALA A 363 15.24 -3.12 -4.85
C ALA A 363 15.71 -1.65 -4.76
N VAL A 364 17.02 -1.38 -4.79
CA VAL A 364 17.56 0.00 -4.75
C VAL A 364 16.98 0.86 -5.86
N LEU A 365 16.93 0.35 -7.09
CA LEU A 365 16.38 1.12 -8.22
C LEU A 365 14.89 1.42 -8.03
N SER A 366 14.13 0.44 -7.55
CA SER A 366 12.69 0.64 -7.25
C SER A 366 12.49 1.75 -6.21
N LEU A 367 13.28 1.74 -5.14
CA LEU A 367 13.22 2.77 -4.09
C LEU A 367 13.57 4.16 -4.63
N VAL A 368 14.64 4.28 -5.42
CA VAL A 368 15.06 5.57 -6.02
C VAL A 368 14.01 6.10 -6.98
N VAL A 369 13.50 5.27 -7.88
CA VAL A 369 12.47 5.65 -8.87
C VAL A 369 11.21 6.12 -8.16
N THR A 370 10.81 5.46 -7.09
CA THR A 370 9.63 5.86 -6.29
C THR A 370 9.81 7.25 -5.68
N VAL A 371 10.97 7.54 -5.08
CA VAL A 371 11.25 8.87 -4.51
C VAL A 371 11.30 9.93 -5.61
N ALA A 372 11.93 9.64 -6.74
CA ALA A 372 12.01 10.57 -7.86
C ALA A 372 10.62 10.92 -8.42
N GLN A 373 9.75 9.93 -8.55
CA GLN A 373 8.35 10.14 -8.96
C GLN A 373 7.58 10.99 -7.94
N CYS A 374 7.76 10.72 -6.64
CA CYS A 374 7.12 11.49 -5.58
C CYS A 374 7.62 12.93 -5.54
N LEU A 375 8.91 13.16 -5.75
CA LEU A 375 9.52 14.48 -5.83
C LEU A 375 8.96 15.27 -7.01
N LEU A 376 8.91 14.66 -8.19
CA LEU A 376 8.40 15.29 -9.39
C LEU A 376 6.92 15.66 -9.25
N PHE A 377 6.10 14.75 -8.72
CA PHE A 377 4.70 15.04 -8.47
C PHE A 377 4.54 16.17 -7.43
N SER A 378 5.39 16.22 -6.42
CA SER A 378 5.38 17.28 -5.39
C SER A 378 5.72 18.65 -5.97
N VAL A 379 6.69 18.72 -6.91
CA VAL A 379 7.03 19.94 -7.63
C VAL A 379 5.85 20.41 -8.49
N LEU A 380 5.23 19.51 -9.25
CA LEU A 380 4.07 19.87 -10.08
C LEU A 380 2.87 20.31 -9.24
N ALA A 381 2.64 19.69 -8.07
CA ALA A 381 1.58 20.10 -7.15
C ALA A 381 1.81 21.49 -6.54
N ALA A 382 3.06 21.93 -6.43
CA ALA A 382 3.41 23.26 -5.94
C ALA A 382 3.21 24.37 -6.99
N VAL A 383 3.12 24.02 -8.28
CA VAL A 383 2.90 24.99 -9.37
C VAL A 383 1.46 25.49 -9.32
N PRO A 384 1.21 26.81 -9.14
CA PRO A 384 -0.15 27.37 -9.02
C PRO A 384 -0.82 27.57 -10.39
N VAL A 385 -0.79 26.55 -11.25
CA VAL A 385 -1.37 26.57 -12.59
C VAL A 385 -2.31 25.37 -12.72
N LEU A 386 -3.59 25.63 -12.94
CA LEU A 386 -4.61 24.61 -12.97
C LEU A 386 -4.38 23.50 -14.01
N PRO A 387 -4.05 23.78 -15.30
CA PRO A 387 -3.79 22.73 -16.29
C PRO A 387 -2.61 21.80 -15.95
N VAL A 388 -1.62 22.25 -15.19
CA VAL A 388 -0.47 21.45 -14.77
C VAL A 388 -0.90 20.33 -13.82
N GLN A 389 -2.03 20.47 -13.13
CA GLN A 389 -2.54 19.48 -12.19
C GLN A 389 -2.92 18.16 -12.86
N PHE A 390 -3.20 18.10 -14.15
CA PHE A 390 -3.37 16.83 -14.86
C PHE A 390 -2.09 15.97 -14.80
N GLY A 391 -0.93 16.60 -15.02
CA GLY A 391 0.38 15.93 -14.87
C GLY A 391 0.63 15.49 -13.43
N THR A 392 0.25 16.32 -12.46
CA THR A 392 0.31 15.98 -11.03
C THR A 392 -0.50 14.72 -10.71
N PHE A 393 -1.71 14.60 -11.23
CA PHE A 393 -2.59 13.45 -10.99
C PHE A 393 -2.00 12.15 -11.55
N VAL A 394 -1.46 12.18 -12.77
CA VAL A 394 -0.82 11.00 -13.38
C VAL A 394 0.40 10.55 -12.58
N LEU A 395 1.27 11.49 -12.23
CA LEU A 395 2.47 11.17 -11.44
C LEU A 395 2.13 10.68 -10.03
N GLN A 396 1.07 11.22 -9.42
CA GLN A 396 0.63 10.82 -8.10
C GLN A 396 0.19 9.35 -8.08
N VAL A 397 -0.61 8.89 -9.06
CA VAL A 397 -1.06 7.50 -9.09
C VAL A 397 0.08 6.53 -9.37
N ILE A 398 1.01 6.89 -10.24
CA ILE A 398 2.21 6.09 -10.53
C ILE A 398 3.08 5.97 -9.27
N SER A 399 3.38 7.09 -8.62
CA SER A 399 4.19 7.14 -7.41
C SER A 399 3.55 6.35 -6.25
N ARG A 400 2.25 6.44 -6.09
CA ARG A 400 1.51 5.71 -5.06
C ARG A 400 1.55 4.20 -5.28
N SER A 401 1.31 3.73 -6.50
CA SER A 401 1.45 2.31 -6.85
C SER A 401 2.85 1.77 -6.56
N PHE A 402 3.88 2.54 -6.91
CA PHE A 402 5.27 2.17 -6.64
C PHE A 402 5.59 2.18 -5.15
N LEU A 403 5.04 3.12 -4.39
CA LEU A 403 5.25 3.25 -2.96
C LEU A 403 4.79 2.01 -2.20
N TYR A 404 3.56 1.60 -2.38
CA TYR A 404 2.99 0.47 -1.63
C TYR A 404 3.47 -0.88 -2.15
N GLY A 405 3.61 -1.04 -3.46
CA GLY A 405 4.23 -2.22 -4.05
C GLY A 405 5.70 -2.37 -3.66
N GLY A 406 6.44 -1.27 -3.67
CA GLY A 406 7.84 -1.21 -3.25
C GLY A 406 8.04 -1.50 -1.76
N ASN A 407 7.16 -0.99 -0.89
CA ASN A 407 7.20 -1.28 0.55
C ASN A 407 7.07 -2.78 0.82
N ALA A 408 6.04 -3.42 0.29
CA ALA A 408 5.81 -4.84 0.49
C ALA A 408 6.95 -5.70 -0.06
N ALA A 409 7.40 -5.39 -1.28
CA ALA A 409 8.49 -6.14 -1.93
C ALA A 409 9.82 -5.96 -1.21
N PHE A 410 10.17 -4.74 -0.78
CA PHE A 410 11.40 -4.49 -0.04
C PHE A 410 11.45 -5.25 1.28
N LEU A 411 10.37 -5.22 2.06
CA LEU A 411 10.32 -5.94 3.33
C LEU A 411 10.42 -7.46 3.13
N ALA A 412 9.82 -7.99 2.06
CA ALA A 412 9.92 -9.40 1.71
C ALA A 412 11.34 -9.81 1.28
N ILE A 413 12.09 -8.91 0.64
CA ILE A 413 13.45 -9.15 0.14
C ILE A 413 14.49 -8.96 1.25
N ALA A 414 14.38 -7.91 2.03
CA ALA A 414 15.42 -7.46 2.95
C ALA A 414 15.45 -8.22 4.28
N PHE A 415 14.32 -8.80 4.69
CA PHE A 415 14.13 -9.41 6.01
C PHE A 415 13.66 -10.86 5.92
N PRO A 416 13.88 -11.67 7.00
CA PRO A 416 13.45 -13.05 7.03
C PRO A 416 11.95 -13.22 6.81
N PRO A 417 11.50 -14.21 5.99
CA PRO A 417 10.10 -14.41 5.66
C PRO A 417 9.18 -14.63 6.87
N GLN A 418 9.71 -15.25 7.93
CA GLN A 418 9.00 -15.52 9.17
C GLN A 418 8.56 -14.27 9.94
N HIS A 419 9.19 -13.13 9.68
CA HIS A 419 8.89 -11.85 10.32
C HIS A 419 8.18 -10.86 9.39
N PHE A 420 7.91 -11.24 8.14
CA PHE A 420 7.38 -10.35 7.12
C PHE A 420 6.08 -9.67 7.56
N GLY A 421 5.08 -10.43 8.00
CA GLY A 421 3.77 -9.87 8.39
C GLY A 421 3.87 -8.89 9.55
N LYS A 422 4.68 -9.22 10.56
CA LYS A 422 4.91 -8.34 11.72
C LYS A 422 5.67 -7.07 11.35
N LEU A 423 6.69 -7.18 10.50
CA LEU A 423 7.48 -6.01 10.05
C LEU A 423 6.66 -5.12 9.11
N TYR A 424 5.90 -5.71 8.20
CA TYR A 424 5.00 -4.98 7.34
C TYR A 424 3.95 -4.21 8.15
N GLY A 425 3.28 -4.88 9.09
CA GLY A 425 2.31 -4.25 9.97
C GLY A 425 2.92 -3.15 10.84
N LEU A 426 4.14 -3.37 11.38
CA LEU A 426 4.86 -2.38 12.17
C LEU A 426 5.25 -1.16 11.32
N ALA A 427 5.75 -1.35 10.11
CA ALA A 427 6.08 -0.26 9.20
C ALA A 427 4.85 0.58 8.87
N MET A 428 3.72 -0.06 8.58
CA MET A 428 2.46 0.62 8.29
C MET A 428 1.93 1.38 9.52
N ALA A 429 2.01 0.81 10.73
CA ALA A 429 1.58 1.46 11.96
C ALA A 429 2.44 2.68 12.30
N LEU A 430 3.77 2.57 12.18
CA LEU A 430 4.68 3.69 12.43
C LEU A 430 4.50 4.81 11.39
N SER A 431 4.31 4.45 10.13
CA SER A 431 4.01 5.44 9.07
C SER A 431 2.68 6.15 9.30
N ALA A 432 1.70 5.46 9.89
CA ALA A 432 0.42 6.06 10.26
C ALA A 432 0.56 7.16 11.31
N LEU A 433 1.44 6.98 12.30
CA LEU A 433 1.72 8.02 13.30
C LEU A 433 2.30 9.28 12.65
N VAL A 434 3.21 9.13 11.69
CA VAL A 434 3.76 10.27 10.94
C VAL A 434 2.69 10.91 10.06
N ALA A 435 1.80 10.13 9.47
CA ALA A 435 0.72 10.64 8.62
C ALA A 435 -0.31 11.50 9.38
N LEU A 436 -0.38 11.42 10.71
CA LEU A 436 -1.18 12.34 11.52
C LEU A 436 -0.74 13.80 11.39
N LEU A 437 0.49 14.05 10.98
CA LEU A 437 0.99 15.42 10.71
C LEU A 437 0.26 16.11 9.56
N GLN A 438 -0.55 15.39 8.77
CA GLN A 438 -1.37 15.99 7.73
C GLN A 438 -2.37 17.01 8.31
N TYR A 439 -2.94 16.73 9.48
CA TYR A 439 -3.89 17.66 10.11
C TYR A 439 -3.27 18.99 10.52
N PRO A 440 -2.15 19.06 11.28
CA PRO A 440 -1.45 20.31 11.54
C PRO A 440 -1.02 21.05 10.27
N CYS A 441 -0.64 20.33 9.22
CA CYS A 441 -0.30 20.93 7.94
C CYS A 441 -1.50 21.64 7.29
N VAL A 442 -2.68 21.02 7.34
CA VAL A 442 -3.92 21.65 6.86
C VAL A 442 -4.29 22.86 7.68
N ALA A 443 -4.21 22.78 9.00
CA ALA A 443 -4.49 23.90 9.91
C ALA A 443 -3.52 25.08 9.65
N LEU A 444 -2.26 24.79 9.34
CA LEU A 444 -1.27 25.82 8.97
C LEU A 444 -1.64 26.52 7.66
N VAL A 445 -2.09 25.77 6.64
CA VAL A 445 -2.50 26.33 5.34
C VAL A 445 -3.77 27.17 5.50
N GLN A 446 -4.76 26.67 6.20
CA GLN A 446 -6.07 27.34 6.34
C GLN A 446 -6.01 28.55 7.28
N GLY A 447 -5.12 28.52 8.27
CA GLY A 447 -4.95 29.61 9.23
C GLY A 447 -3.87 30.64 8.80
N PRO A 448 -2.61 30.50 9.24
CA PRO A 448 -1.55 31.51 9.02
C PRO A 448 -1.24 31.80 7.54
N LEU A 449 -1.40 30.80 6.66
CA LEU A 449 -1.12 30.94 5.22
C LEU A 449 -2.34 31.39 4.39
N GLN A 450 -3.47 31.69 5.04
CA GLN A 450 -4.68 32.22 4.40
C GLN A 450 -5.18 31.39 3.19
N GLY A 451 -5.05 30.07 3.27
CA GLY A 451 -5.47 29.14 2.21
C GLY A 451 -4.46 28.94 1.08
N ASP A 452 -3.31 29.60 1.09
CA ASP A 452 -2.26 29.40 0.08
C ASP A 452 -1.37 28.19 0.44
N PRO A 453 -1.39 27.10 -0.32
CA PRO A 453 -0.61 25.90 -0.04
C PRO A 453 0.84 25.98 -0.51
N PHE A 454 1.27 27.06 -1.17
CA PHE A 454 2.58 27.14 -1.83
C PHE A 454 3.76 26.86 -0.87
N TYR A 455 3.83 27.57 0.27
CA TYR A 455 4.91 27.37 1.24
C TYR A 455 4.88 25.99 1.90
N MET A 456 3.69 25.43 2.11
CA MET A 456 3.54 24.08 2.60
C MET A 456 4.07 23.07 1.59
N ASN A 457 3.71 23.20 0.32
CA ASN A 457 4.21 22.34 -0.74
C ASN A 457 5.74 22.43 -0.86
N LEU A 458 6.32 23.61 -0.75
CA LEU A 458 7.78 23.79 -0.76
C LEU A 458 8.47 23.08 0.40
N GLY A 459 7.92 23.18 1.61
CA GLY A 459 8.39 22.43 2.76
C GLY A 459 8.31 20.91 2.57
N LEU A 460 7.23 20.42 1.98
CA LEU A 460 7.06 18.99 1.67
C LEU A 460 8.05 18.48 0.61
N ILE A 461 8.41 19.29 -0.37
CA ILE A 461 9.47 18.97 -1.34
C ILE A 461 10.79 18.75 -0.60
N ALA A 462 11.15 19.65 0.32
CA ALA A 462 12.36 19.49 1.13
C ALA A 462 12.34 18.22 1.98
N VAL A 463 11.19 17.89 2.58
CA VAL A 463 11.02 16.66 3.37
C VAL A 463 11.11 15.41 2.52
N VAL A 464 10.54 15.40 1.32
CA VAL A 464 10.63 14.25 0.38
C VAL A 464 12.07 13.95 -0.01
N LEU A 465 12.95 14.95 -0.12
CA LEU A 465 14.37 14.74 -0.39
C LEU A 465 15.06 13.86 0.66
N VAL A 466 14.61 13.88 1.90
CA VAL A 466 15.14 13.02 2.97
C VAL A 466 14.90 11.54 2.67
N ALA A 467 13.86 11.20 1.92
CA ALA A 467 13.57 9.82 1.52
C ALA A 467 14.68 9.19 0.65
N PHE A 468 15.54 9.98 -0.02
CA PHE A 468 16.69 9.45 -0.76
C PHE A 468 17.77 8.80 0.13
N VAL A 469 17.74 9.05 1.43
CA VAL A 469 18.68 8.40 2.37
C VAL A 469 18.46 6.90 2.42
N SER A 470 17.22 6.42 2.32
CA SER A 470 16.91 4.99 2.37
C SER A 470 17.59 4.18 1.26
N PRO A 471 17.52 4.53 -0.03
CA PRO A 471 18.28 3.83 -1.07
C PRO A 471 19.79 3.83 -0.84
N VAL A 472 20.35 4.91 -0.29
CA VAL A 472 21.79 4.99 0.05
C VAL A 472 22.14 3.99 1.14
N VAL A 473 21.32 3.89 2.19
CA VAL A 473 21.51 2.91 3.27
C VAL A 473 21.44 1.49 2.73
N VAL A 474 20.46 1.20 1.86
CA VAL A 474 20.35 -0.12 1.21
C VAL A 474 21.55 -0.43 0.35
N THR A 475 22.07 0.54 -0.40
CA THR A 475 23.28 0.37 -1.21
C THR A 475 24.51 0.05 -0.35
N ARG A 476 24.68 0.75 0.78
CA ARG A 476 25.77 0.46 1.73
C ARG A 476 25.63 -0.94 2.33
N GLU A 477 24.41 -1.35 2.65
CA GLU A 477 24.16 -2.71 3.14
C GLU A 477 24.47 -3.77 2.07
N CYS A 478 24.14 -3.52 0.80
CA CYS A 478 24.54 -4.39 -0.30
C CYS A 478 26.07 -4.51 -0.44
N GLN A 479 26.78 -3.40 -0.29
CA GLN A 479 28.24 -3.40 -0.33
C GLN A 479 28.84 -4.17 0.86
N ARG A 480 28.28 -4.01 2.06
CA ARG A 480 28.70 -4.76 3.25
C ARG A 480 28.53 -6.26 3.04
N ARG A 481 27.34 -6.69 2.61
CA ARG A 481 27.07 -8.12 2.35
C ARG A 481 27.92 -8.68 1.20
N ALA A 482 28.21 -7.88 0.18
CA ALA A 482 29.12 -8.29 -0.90
C ALA A 482 30.55 -8.51 -0.42
N LYS A 483 31.05 -7.68 0.51
CA LYS A 483 32.36 -7.87 1.15
C LYS A 483 32.38 -9.13 2.02
N GLU A 484 31.35 -9.39 2.79
CA GLU A 484 31.21 -10.59 3.62
C GLU A 484 31.20 -11.87 2.77
N LEU A 485 30.67 -11.80 1.55
CA LEU A 485 30.68 -12.91 0.58
C LEU A 485 31.99 -13.02 -0.24
N GLY A 486 32.99 -12.19 0.05
CA GLY A 486 34.29 -12.22 -0.68
C GLY A 486 34.21 -11.75 -2.13
N MET A 487 33.13 -11.06 -2.54
CA MET A 487 32.93 -10.61 -3.92
C MET A 487 33.60 -9.27 -4.26
N VAL A 488 34.12 -8.56 -3.27
CA VAL A 488 34.96 -7.39 -3.50
C VAL A 488 36.38 -7.86 -3.58
N SER A 489 36.87 -8.06 -4.80
CA SER A 489 38.33 -8.17 -5.04
C SER A 489 39.00 -6.96 -4.40
N THR A 490 39.93 -7.22 -3.51
CA THR A 490 40.97 -6.26 -3.09
C THR A 490 41.48 -5.55 -4.34
N PRO A 491 41.69 -4.23 -4.36
CA PRO A 491 42.39 -3.60 -5.47
C PRO A 491 43.69 -4.32 -5.63
N LEU A 492 44.03 -4.72 -6.87
CA LEU A 492 45.27 -5.37 -7.25
C LEU A 492 46.42 -4.64 -6.58
N ALA A 493 46.95 -5.21 -5.51
CA ALA A 493 48.28 -4.82 -5.03
C ALA A 493 49.22 -5.06 -6.21
N ALA A 494 49.94 -4.02 -6.61
CA ALA A 494 50.86 -4.03 -7.70
C ALA A 494 51.72 -5.32 -7.62
N ALA A 495 51.66 -6.12 -8.67
CA ALA A 495 52.50 -7.26 -8.80
C ALA A 495 53.97 -6.78 -8.75
N PRO A 496 54.87 -7.38 -7.93
CA PRO A 496 56.27 -7.06 -8.00
C PRO A 496 56.76 -7.44 -9.39
N SER A 497 57.37 -6.49 -10.07
CA SER A 497 58.07 -6.68 -11.34
C SER A 497 59.07 -7.84 -11.19
N ALA A 498 58.78 -8.97 -11.84
CA ALA A 498 59.71 -10.04 -12.00
C ALA A 498 60.81 -9.57 -12.99
N GLU A 499 62.00 -9.28 -12.50
CA GLU A 499 63.21 -9.13 -13.31
C GLU A 499 63.48 -10.46 -14.05
N ILE A 500 63.39 -10.40 -15.37
CA ILE A 500 63.80 -11.51 -16.24
C ILE A 500 65.32 -11.45 -16.34
N HIS A 501 65.99 -12.31 -15.59
CA HIS A 501 67.38 -12.63 -15.87
C HIS A 501 67.44 -13.47 -17.16
N VAL A 502 67.98 -12.84 -18.21
CA VAL A 502 68.36 -13.52 -19.44
C VAL A 502 69.77 -14.13 -19.19
N GLU A 503 69.86 -15.42 -18.97
CA GLU A 503 71.14 -16.15 -19.10
C GLU A 503 71.40 -16.49 -20.57
N THR A 504 72.49 -15.97 -21.11
CA THR A 504 73.08 -16.37 -22.39
C THR A 504 73.89 -17.62 -22.23
N PRO A 505 73.74 -18.66 -23.07
CA PRO A 505 74.64 -19.81 -23.05
C PRO A 505 75.94 -19.56 -23.87
N HIS A 506 77.06 -19.96 -23.28
CA HIS A 506 78.29 -20.23 -24.00
C HIS A 506 78.32 -21.66 -24.53
#